data_5f3587d0493d2883dbfc643bbc7b0bcf
#
_entry.id   5f3587d0493d2883dbfc643bbc7b0bcf
#
_cell.length_a   1.000
_cell.length_b   1.000
_cell.length_c   1.000
_cell.angle_alpha   90.00
_cell.angle_beta   90.00
_cell.angle_gamma   90.00
#
_symmetry.space_group_name_H-M   'P 1'
#
loop_
_entity.id
_entity.type
_entity.pdbx_description
1 polymer ?
#
loop_
_entity_poly.entity_id
_entity_poly.type
_entity_poly.pdbx_seq_one_letter_code
_entity_poly.pdbx_strand_id
1 'polypeptide(L)'
;MSFFNRLIVLFASLFISLAATAQGEAIVNKQEQERKIRESEQFIIDRTATTRSHVDKLFKPLDDQLIALQKQQKLAEKIQIAEYLLLAVLLIFILALLYLLSENARSFEKGKALEKQKLKLDLLLANVLPEQSAKEYIATGEIVPIIWGDSLVVIAEILLPNPLPKGMSRGQIQEVVIRENQRLIAANGLDKIRTSGDRLLSVCKSHNLIPQQQFERAMSYVSYLQEVLDKSGSGASIRTGMSYGDVVFGPLGDSSVRVDILGLAIDQAAKCSYQGAPGEVWITDRVKGFLRPSENYMIQE
;
A
#
# COMPACT_ATOMS: atom_id res chain seq x y z
N MET A 1 -2.40 -6.06 25.74
CA MET A 1 -1.21 -5.41 26.38
C MET A 1 0.01 -5.98 25.72
N SER A 2 0.84 -5.14 25.10
CA SER A 2 2.01 -5.57 24.35
C SER A 2 3.08 -6.15 25.28
N PHE A 3 3.90 -7.03 24.74
CA PHE A 3 5.07 -7.61 25.42
C PHE A 3 5.94 -6.54 26.13
N PHE A 4 5.99 -5.35 25.59
CA PHE A 4 6.73 -4.20 26.11
C PHE A 4 6.18 -3.69 27.47
N ASN A 5 4.86 -3.63 27.63
CA ASN A 5 4.27 -3.24 28.93
C ASN A 5 4.57 -4.28 30.03
N ARG A 6 4.63 -5.56 29.68
CA ARG A 6 5.03 -6.60 30.63
C ARG A 6 6.51 -6.49 31.01
N LEU A 7 7.36 -6.11 30.07
CA LEU A 7 8.79 -5.92 30.30
C LEU A 7 9.05 -4.70 31.23
N ILE A 8 8.35 -3.60 31.02
CA ILE A 8 8.46 -2.42 31.90
C ILE A 8 8.03 -2.74 33.33
N VAL A 9 6.92 -3.45 33.49
CA VAL A 9 6.44 -3.84 34.84
C VAL A 9 7.44 -4.77 35.52
N LEU A 10 8.05 -5.71 34.79
CA LEU A 10 9.07 -6.60 35.32
C LEU A 10 10.35 -5.86 35.75
N PHE A 11 10.84 -4.92 34.96
CA PHE A 11 12.00 -4.09 35.32
C PHE A 11 11.70 -3.17 36.50
N ALA A 12 10.53 -2.57 36.55
CA ALA A 12 10.12 -1.72 37.67
C ALA A 12 10.03 -2.54 38.98
N SER A 13 9.45 -3.74 38.96
CA SER A 13 9.38 -4.62 40.14
C SER A 13 10.75 -5.12 40.60
N LEU A 14 11.65 -5.44 39.68
CA LEU A 14 13.02 -5.85 40.00
C LEU A 14 13.79 -4.68 40.65
N PHE A 15 13.62 -3.47 40.15
CA PHE A 15 14.29 -2.27 40.68
C PHE A 15 13.78 -1.89 42.08
N ILE A 16 12.48 -2.00 42.30
CA ILE A 16 11.88 -1.79 43.64
C ILE A 16 12.37 -2.85 44.63
N SER A 17 12.48 -4.12 44.23
CA SER A 17 13.04 -5.18 45.06
C SER A 17 14.50 -4.95 45.43
N LEU A 18 15.33 -4.50 44.46
CA LEU A 18 16.74 -4.20 44.70
C LEU A 18 16.94 -3.01 45.66
N ALA A 19 16.12 -1.96 45.52
CA ALA A 19 16.13 -0.81 46.41
C ALA A 19 15.69 -1.19 47.87
N ALA A 20 14.70 -2.05 48.00
CA ALA A 20 14.23 -2.55 49.30
C ALA A 20 15.30 -3.40 50.04
N THR A 21 16.06 -4.25 49.33
CA THR A 21 17.16 -5.02 49.93
C THR A 21 18.33 -4.14 50.39
N ALA A 22 18.71 -3.12 49.59
CA ALA A 22 19.75 -2.17 49.95
C ALA A 22 19.37 -1.32 51.19
N GLN A 23 18.08 -0.92 51.31
CA GLN A 23 17.58 -0.26 52.50
C GLN A 23 17.56 -1.19 53.74
N GLY A 24 17.24 -2.45 53.56
CA GLY A 24 17.25 -3.44 54.64
C GLY A 24 18.63 -3.65 55.28
N GLU A 25 19.68 -3.81 54.44
CA GLU A 25 21.08 -3.96 54.92
C GLU A 25 21.59 -2.70 55.62
N ALA A 26 21.25 -1.50 55.14
CA ALA A 26 21.65 -0.23 55.79
C ALA A 26 21.00 -0.08 57.17
N ILE A 27 19.73 -0.47 57.37
CA ILE A 27 19.03 -0.45 58.65
C ILE A 27 19.62 -1.43 59.65
N VAL A 28 19.94 -2.64 59.25
CA VAL A 28 20.54 -3.67 60.14
C VAL A 28 21.92 -3.22 60.63
N ASN A 29 22.76 -2.68 59.74
CA ASN A 29 24.07 -2.21 60.10
C ASN A 29 24.02 -1.02 61.07
N LYS A 30 23.02 -0.15 60.94
CA LYS A 30 22.79 0.96 61.86
C LYS A 30 22.34 0.48 63.26
N GLN A 31 21.45 -0.48 63.36
CA GLN A 31 21.00 -1.00 64.65
C GLN A 31 22.09 -1.72 65.40
N GLU A 32 23.00 -2.43 64.73
CA GLU A 32 24.13 -3.11 65.34
C GLU A 32 25.17 -2.12 65.87
N GLN A 33 25.39 -1.01 65.13
CA GLN A 33 26.27 0.07 65.57
C GLN A 33 25.71 0.86 66.75
N GLU A 34 24.40 1.11 66.80
CA GLU A 34 23.72 1.75 67.96
C GLU A 34 23.76 0.87 69.21
N ARG A 35 23.68 -0.48 69.03
CA ARG A 35 23.82 -1.43 70.13
C ARG A 35 25.20 -1.40 70.74
N LYS A 36 26.24 -1.47 69.95
CA LYS A 36 27.65 -1.44 70.41
C LYS A 36 28.01 -0.10 71.10
N ILE A 37 27.40 1.00 70.65
CA ILE A 37 27.57 2.30 71.31
C ILE A 37 26.91 2.32 72.70
N ARG A 38 25.70 1.82 72.83
CA ARG A 38 24.98 1.77 74.15
C ARG A 38 25.68 0.84 75.15
N GLU A 39 26.21 -0.30 74.70
CA GLU A 39 26.96 -1.19 75.52
C GLU A 39 28.26 -0.59 76.03
N SER A 40 28.93 0.23 75.21
CA SER A 40 30.15 0.93 75.62
C SER A 40 29.85 2.11 76.57
N GLU A 41 28.76 2.82 76.37
CA GLU A 41 28.30 3.88 77.28
C GLU A 41 27.94 3.33 78.68
N GLN A 42 27.19 2.20 78.72
CA GLN A 42 26.80 1.56 79.96
C GLN A 42 28.00 1.08 80.74
N PHE A 43 29.00 0.54 80.10
CA PHE A 43 30.26 0.06 80.70
C PHE A 43 31.08 1.18 81.31
N ILE A 44 31.04 2.40 80.75
CA ILE A 44 31.75 3.59 81.24
C ILE A 44 31.03 4.21 82.41
N ILE A 45 29.70 4.26 82.39
CA ILE A 45 28.86 4.81 83.49
C ILE A 45 29.03 4.01 84.77
N ASP A 46 29.12 2.69 84.71
CA ASP A 46 29.25 1.81 85.87
C ASP A 46 30.64 1.88 86.56
N ARG A 47 31.65 2.28 85.86
CA ARG A 47 33.05 2.30 86.40
C ARG A 47 33.51 3.62 87.03
N THR A 48 32.76 4.69 86.83
CA THR A 48 33.24 6.05 87.24
C THR A 48 32.18 6.89 87.91
N ALA A 49 31.65 6.48 89.06
CA ALA A 49 30.73 7.32 89.87
C ALA A 49 31.42 8.56 90.48
N THR A 50 32.73 8.73 90.33
CA THR A 50 33.49 9.81 90.99
C THR A 50 34.07 10.89 90.04
N THR A 51 33.91 10.78 88.71
CA THR A 51 34.55 11.75 87.78
C THR A 51 33.57 12.26 86.70
N ARG A 52 32.30 12.41 87.02
CA ARG A 52 31.22 12.78 86.10
C ARG A 52 31.52 14.09 85.31
N SER A 53 32.09 15.10 85.95
CA SER A 53 32.37 16.39 85.28
C SER A 53 33.59 16.34 84.28
N HIS A 54 34.53 15.37 84.52
CA HIS A 54 35.65 15.19 83.57
C HIS A 54 35.28 14.31 82.39
N VAL A 55 34.41 13.36 82.65
CA VAL A 55 33.86 12.43 81.67
C VAL A 55 33.01 13.20 80.63
N ASP A 56 32.12 14.08 81.11
CA ASP A 56 31.28 14.85 80.21
C ASP A 56 32.10 15.78 79.27
N LYS A 57 33.23 16.33 79.78
CA LYS A 57 34.13 17.16 78.93
C LYS A 57 34.91 16.32 77.88
N LEU A 58 35.18 15.06 78.18
CA LEU A 58 35.88 14.12 77.27
C LEU A 58 34.88 13.52 76.25
N PHE A 59 33.58 13.31 76.62
CA PHE A 59 32.62 12.71 75.77
C PHE A 59 31.91 13.70 74.82
N LYS A 60 31.76 14.97 75.22
CA LYS A 60 31.15 15.98 74.36
C LYS A 60 31.79 16.09 72.98
N PRO A 61 33.13 16.13 72.78
CA PRO A 61 33.71 16.10 71.45
C PRO A 61 33.49 14.77 70.71
N LEU A 62 33.34 13.68 71.46
CA LEU A 62 33.03 12.34 70.86
C LEU A 62 31.60 12.29 70.36
N ASP A 63 30.63 12.79 71.14
CA ASP A 63 29.20 12.92 70.76
C ASP A 63 29.04 13.86 69.56
N ASP A 64 29.78 14.97 69.54
CA ASP A 64 29.75 15.88 68.40
C ASP A 64 30.33 15.25 67.13
N GLN A 65 31.39 14.39 67.24
CA GLN A 65 31.89 13.62 66.14
C GLN A 65 30.89 12.52 65.70
N LEU A 66 30.24 11.89 66.64
CA LEU A 66 29.24 10.85 66.38
C LEU A 66 28.04 11.44 65.60
N ILE A 67 27.54 12.60 66.03
CA ILE A 67 26.46 13.35 65.38
C ILE A 67 26.88 13.77 63.98
N ALA A 68 28.14 14.22 63.80
CA ALA A 68 28.70 14.58 62.50
C ALA A 68 28.78 13.37 61.56
N LEU A 69 29.24 12.22 62.07
CA LEU A 69 29.28 10.94 61.31
C LEU A 69 27.87 10.47 60.92
N GLN A 70 26.93 10.50 61.84
CA GLN A 70 25.53 10.13 61.54
C GLN A 70 24.89 11.09 60.51
N LYS A 71 25.21 12.38 60.55
CA LYS A 71 24.78 13.32 59.50
C LYS A 71 25.39 13.00 58.15
N GLN A 72 26.69 12.66 58.11
CA GLN A 72 27.37 12.26 56.85
C GLN A 72 26.79 10.96 56.28
N GLN A 73 26.53 9.95 57.14
CA GLN A 73 25.87 8.71 56.68
C GLN A 73 24.49 8.94 56.13
N LYS A 74 23.65 9.71 56.81
CA LYS A 74 22.30 10.07 56.30
C LYS A 74 22.36 10.84 55.00
N LEU A 75 23.39 11.69 54.81
CA LEU A 75 23.56 12.39 53.55
C LEU A 75 24.00 11.45 52.43
N ALA A 76 24.96 10.54 52.71
CA ALA A 76 25.40 9.53 51.78
C ALA A 76 24.28 8.59 51.32
N GLU A 77 23.41 8.14 52.26
CA GLU A 77 22.23 7.33 51.94
C GLU A 77 21.24 8.10 51.03
N LYS A 78 21.01 9.39 51.29
CA LYS A 78 20.15 10.22 50.43
C LYS A 78 20.72 10.41 49.03
N ILE A 79 22.03 10.57 48.91
CA ILE A 79 22.73 10.72 47.62
C ILE A 79 22.61 9.41 46.84
N GLN A 80 22.82 8.30 47.51
CA GLN A 80 22.75 6.96 46.88
C GLN A 80 21.34 6.64 46.37
N ILE A 81 20.31 6.97 47.15
CA ILE A 81 18.90 6.83 46.72
C ILE A 81 18.63 7.75 45.53
N ALA A 82 19.14 8.98 45.54
CA ALA A 82 18.96 9.93 44.43
C ALA A 82 19.63 9.43 43.14
N GLU A 83 20.81 8.83 43.25
CA GLU A 83 21.49 8.20 42.10
C GLU A 83 20.67 7.04 41.49
N TYR A 84 20.14 6.14 42.33
CA TYR A 84 19.31 5.05 41.84
C TYR A 84 18.01 5.54 41.18
N LEU A 85 17.37 6.57 41.75
CA LEU A 85 16.21 7.20 41.16
C LEU A 85 16.53 7.85 39.81
N LEU A 86 17.65 8.52 39.69
CA LEU A 86 18.09 9.14 38.45
C LEU A 86 18.35 8.08 37.36
N LEU A 87 19.03 6.98 37.73
CA LEU A 87 19.26 5.85 36.82
C LEU A 87 17.95 5.20 36.38
N ALA A 88 16.97 5.06 37.29
CA ALA A 88 15.66 4.52 36.96
C ALA A 88 14.91 5.42 35.95
N VAL A 89 14.92 6.73 36.19
CA VAL A 89 14.30 7.69 35.27
C VAL A 89 14.97 7.68 33.89
N LEU A 90 16.30 7.61 33.87
CA LEU A 90 17.07 7.51 32.64
C LEU A 90 16.71 6.25 31.85
N LEU A 91 16.60 5.10 32.55
CA LEU A 91 16.23 3.83 31.93
C LEU A 91 14.82 3.90 31.33
N ILE A 92 13.85 4.43 32.07
CA ILE A 92 12.48 4.62 31.59
C ILE A 92 12.47 5.54 30.34
N PHE A 93 13.24 6.61 30.36
CA PHE A 93 13.36 7.52 29.22
C PHE A 93 13.93 6.84 27.97
N ILE A 94 14.99 6.03 28.14
CA ILE A 94 15.58 5.25 27.04
C ILE A 94 14.57 4.25 26.48
N LEU A 95 13.84 3.54 27.33
CA LEU A 95 12.82 2.58 26.91
C LEU A 95 11.66 3.28 26.17
N ALA A 96 11.24 4.44 26.64
CA ALA A 96 10.21 5.25 25.98
C ALA A 96 10.69 5.74 24.60
N LEU A 97 11.96 6.18 24.52
CA LEU A 97 12.55 6.61 23.24
C LEU A 97 12.62 5.44 22.23
N LEU A 98 13.08 4.27 22.67
CA LEU A 98 13.15 3.06 21.83
C LEU A 98 11.73 2.65 21.37
N TYR A 99 10.73 2.77 22.22
CA TYR A 99 9.35 2.50 21.86
C TYR A 99 8.86 3.45 20.76
N LEU A 100 9.08 4.75 20.94
CA LEU A 100 8.67 5.75 19.95
C LEU A 100 9.37 5.56 18.60
N LEU A 101 10.67 5.23 18.62
CA LEU A 101 11.42 4.92 17.40
C LEU A 101 10.88 3.67 16.70
N SER A 102 10.54 2.63 17.47
CA SER A 102 9.98 1.40 16.91
C SER A 102 8.57 1.62 16.30
N GLU A 103 7.74 2.45 16.93
CA GLU A 103 6.41 2.77 16.43
C GLU A 103 6.48 3.64 15.15
N ASN A 104 7.39 4.60 15.12
CA ASN A 104 7.66 5.40 13.91
C ASN A 104 8.15 4.53 12.75
N ALA A 105 9.08 3.60 13.01
CA ALA A 105 9.56 2.67 11.99
C ALA A 105 8.44 1.79 11.44
N ARG A 106 7.58 1.24 12.31
CA ARG A 106 6.41 0.46 11.90
C ARG A 106 5.38 1.27 11.10
N SER A 107 5.14 2.51 11.51
CA SER A 107 4.22 3.41 10.81
C SER A 107 4.74 3.75 9.42
N PHE A 108 6.05 3.95 9.29
CA PHE A 108 6.72 4.20 8.01
C PHE A 108 6.65 2.99 7.07
N GLU A 109 6.87 1.77 7.57
CA GLU A 109 6.73 0.54 6.79
C GLU A 109 5.28 0.30 6.34
N LYS A 110 4.30 0.54 7.23
CA LYS A 110 2.87 0.47 6.87
C LYS A 110 2.51 1.49 5.80
N GLY A 111 3.03 2.72 5.92
CA GLY A 111 2.84 3.76 4.90
C GLY A 111 3.37 3.34 3.53
N LYS A 112 4.60 2.82 3.46
CA LYS A 112 5.18 2.30 2.21
C LYS A 112 4.41 1.11 1.64
N ALA A 113 3.94 0.20 2.49
CA ALA A 113 3.14 -0.94 2.05
C ALA A 113 1.79 -0.49 1.47
N LEU A 114 1.14 0.46 2.12
CA LEU A 114 -0.13 1.04 1.65
C LEU A 114 0.05 1.80 0.32
N GLU A 115 1.11 2.59 0.20
CA GLU A 115 1.45 3.29 -1.04
C GLU A 115 1.70 2.32 -2.20
N LYS A 116 2.43 1.23 -1.94
CA LYS A 116 2.65 0.17 -2.93
C LYS A 116 1.36 -0.55 -3.32
N GLN A 117 0.45 -0.78 -2.37
CA GLN A 117 -0.87 -1.34 -2.65
C GLN A 117 -1.73 -0.38 -3.45
N LYS A 118 -1.73 0.91 -3.10
CA LYS A 118 -2.43 1.96 -3.84
C LYS A 118 -1.93 2.03 -5.28
N LEU A 119 -0.61 2.08 -5.49
CA LEU A 119 -0.03 2.09 -6.84
C LEU A 119 -0.44 0.86 -7.66
N LYS A 120 -0.45 -0.34 -7.05
CA LYS A 120 -0.93 -1.55 -7.74
C LYS A 120 -2.41 -1.45 -8.11
N LEU A 121 -3.25 -0.93 -7.21
CA LEU A 121 -4.67 -0.74 -7.47
C LEU A 121 -4.88 0.28 -8.59
N ASP A 122 -4.17 1.41 -8.57
CA ASP A 122 -4.22 2.43 -9.60
C ASP A 122 -3.84 1.87 -10.97
N LEU A 123 -2.77 1.05 -11.03
CA LEU A 123 -2.36 0.37 -12.26
C LEU A 123 -3.41 -0.65 -12.75
N LEU A 124 -4.02 -1.41 -11.86
CA LEU A 124 -5.09 -2.35 -12.22
C LEU A 124 -6.32 -1.61 -12.73
N LEU A 125 -6.72 -0.53 -12.06
CA LEU A 125 -7.85 0.29 -12.49
C LEU A 125 -7.59 0.97 -13.83
N ALA A 126 -6.39 1.50 -14.04
CA ALA A 126 -6.00 2.11 -15.33
C ALA A 126 -5.97 1.10 -16.49
N ASN A 127 -5.78 -0.20 -16.21
CA ASN A 127 -5.85 -1.24 -17.24
C ASN A 127 -7.28 -1.69 -17.56
N VAL A 128 -8.24 -1.45 -16.66
CA VAL A 128 -9.63 -1.92 -16.78
C VAL A 128 -10.58 -0.78 -17.13
N LEU A 129 -10.29 0.42 -16.63
CA LEU A 129 -11.15 1.60 -16.78
C LEU A 129 -10.46 2.67 -17.64
N PRO A 130 -11.23 3.46 -18.39
CA PRO A 130 -10.74 4.72 -18.94
C PRO A 130 -10.21 5.63 -17.82
N GLU A 131 -9.19 6.43 -18.12
CA GLU A 131 -8.49 7.24 -17.12
C GLU A 131 -9.43 8.12 -16.27
N GLN A 132 -10.42 8.73 -16.90
CA GLN A 132 -11.41 9.56 -16.21
C GLN A 132 -12.24 8.74 -15.22
N SER A 133 -12.77 7.59 -15.65
CA SER A 133 -13.57 6.71 -14.78
C SER A 133 -12.74 6.10 -13.65
N ALA A 134 -11.46 5.80 -13.88
CA ALA A 134 -10.54 5.33 -12.85
C ALA A 134 -10.31 6.40 -11.77
N LYS A 135 -10.09 7.66 -12.16
CA LYS A 135 -9.95 8.79 -11.23
C LYS A 135 -11.22 9.02 -10.41
N GLU A 136 -12.36 8.95 -11.05
CA GLU A 136 -13.68 9.14 -10.41
C GLU A 136 -13.96 8.02 -9.42
N TYR A 137 -13.72 6.77 -9.79
CA TYR A 137 -13.85 5.62 -8.91
C TYR A 137 -12.93 5.69 -7.68
N ILE A 138 -11.68 6.13 -7.87
CA ILE A 138 -10.75 6.32 -6.74
C ILE A 138 -11.24 7.41 -5.78
N ALA A 139 -11.90 8.45 -6.31
CA ALA A 139 -12.37 9.58 -5.51
C ALA A 139 -13.70 9.29 -4.79
N THR A 140 -14.62 8.58 -5.45
CA THR A 140 -16.01 8.43 -4.99
C THR A 140 -16.40 7.01 -4.59
N GLY A 141 -15.66 6.00 -5.07
CA GLY A 141 -16.03 4.59 -4.95
C GLY A 141 -17.09 4.14 -5.95
N GLU A 142 -17.53 5.03 -6.85
CA GLU A 142 -18.60 4.77 -7.82
C GLU A 142 -18.11 5.04 -9.24
N ILE A 143 -18.65 4.30 -10.21
CA ILE A 143 -18.42 4.55 -11.64
C ILE A 143 -19.71 5.16 -12.20
N VAL A 144 -19.62 6.43 -12.57
CA VAL A 144 -20.73 7.12 -13.24
C VAL A 144 -20.73 6.74 -14.73
N PRO A 145 -21.89 6.38 -15.32
CA PRO A 145 -21.98 6.14 -16.75
C PRO A 145 -21.59 7.38 -17.55
N ILE A 146 -20.73 7.20 -18.54
CA ILE A 146 -20.24 8.28 -19.43
C ILE A 146 -20.76 8.01 -20.84
N ILE A 147 -21.39 9.00 -21.45
CA ILE A 147 -21.78 8.95 -22.86
C ILE A 147 -20.59 9.42 -23.70
N TRP A 148 -20.10 8.54 -24.57
CA TRP A 148 -19.14 8.89 -25.59
C TRP A 148 -19.89 9.12 -26.89
N GLY A 149 -20.22 10.37 -27.12
CA GLY A 149 -20.88 10.77 -28.35
C GLY A 149 -19.96 10.66 -29.55
N ASP A 150 -20.54 10.51 -30.73
CA ASP A 150 -19.83 10.56 -32.00
C ASP A 150 -18.57 9.67 -32.05
N SER A 151 -18.70 8.42 -31.62
CA SER A 151 -17.63 7.46 -31.50
C SER A 151 -17.65 6.42 -32.61
N LEU A 152 -16.50 6.05 -33.14
CA LEU A 152 -16.34 4.92 -34.05
C LEU A 152 -16.06 3.63 -33.26
N VAL A 153 -16.98 2.69 -33.35
CA VAL A 153 -16.84 1.35 -32.73
C VAL A 153 -16.18 0.41 -33.73
N VAL A 154 -15.18 -0.32 -33.29
CA VAL A 154 -14.43 -1.29 -34.07
C VAL A 154 -14.48 -2.65 -33.38
N ILE A 155 -15.02 -3.65 -34.08
CA ILE A 155 -14.99 -5.04 -33.65
C ILE A 155 -14.12 -5.83 -34.63
N ALA A 156 -12.96 -6.27 -34.17
CA ALA A 156 -12.07 -7.12 -34.91
C ALA A 156 -12.17 -8.55 -34.38
N GLU A 157 -12.46 -9.51 -35.24
CA GLU A 157 -12.55 -10.94 -34.89
C GLU A 157 -11.43 -11.72 -35.57
N ILE A 158 -10.66 -12.46 -34.76
CA ILE A 158 -9.54 -13.26 -35.21
C ILE A 158 -10.09 -14.59 -35.69
N LEU A 159 -9.87 -14.91 -36.98
CA LEU A 159 -10.24 -16.14 -37.60
C LEU A 159 -9.01 -17.04 -37.69
N LEU A 160 -9.06 -18.16 -37.00
CA LEU A 160 -7.98 -19.15 -37.02
C LEU A 160 -8.21 -20.19 -38.11
N PRO A 161 -7.16 -20.60 -38.84
CA PRO A 161 -7.29 -21.69 -39.82
C PRO A 161 -7.59 -23.01 -39.12
N ASN A 162 -8.30 -23.87 -39.80
CA ASN A 162 -8.57 -25.21 -39.32
C ASN A 162 -8.15 -26.23 -40.40
N PRO A 163 -7.12 -27.08 -40.19
CA PRO A 163 -6.33 -27.21 -38.95
C PRO A 163 -5.34 -26.05 -38.73
N LEU A 164 -4.94 -25.86 -37.47
CA LEU A 164 -3.85 -24.95 -37.12
C LEU A 164 -2.50 -25.46 -37.65
N PRO A 165 -1.53 -24.56 -37.96
CA PRO A 165 -0.18 -24.95 -38.33
C PRO A 165 0.47 -25.85 -37.25
N LYS A 166 1.29 -26.80 -37.66
CA LYS A 166 2.00 -27.72 -36.75
C LYS A 166 2.84 -26.90 -35.74
N GLY A 167 2.69 -27.26 -34.47
CA GLY A 167 3.43 -26.59 -33.37
C GLY A 167 2.82 -25.30 -32.81
N MET A 168 1.69 -24.88 -33.37
CA MET A 168 0.96 -23.70 -32.85
C MET A 168 -0.31 -24.11 -32.13
N SER A 169 -0.59 -23.43 -31.01
CA SER A 169 -1.84 -23.55 -30.29
C SER A 169 -2.67 -22.24 -30.39
N ARG A 170 -3.98 -22.39 -30.31
CA ARG A 170 -4.89 -21.24 -30.28
C ARG A 170 -4.48 -20.20 -29.20
N GLY A 171 -4.10 -20.68 -27.98
CA GLY A 171 -3.70 -19.83 -26.88
C GLY A 171 -2.45 -19.00 -27.18
N GLN A 172 -1.46 -19.58 -27.86
CA GLN A 172 -0.23 -18.86 -28.26
C GLN A 172 -0.53 -17.74 -29.26
N ILE A 173 -1.40 -17.95 -30.22
CA ILE A 173 -1.81 -16.95 -31.20
C ILE A 173 -2.58 -15.82 -30.46
N GLN A 174 -3.51 -16.18 -29.62
CA GLN A 174 -4.27 -15.20 -28.82
C GLN A 174 -3.37 -14.38 -27.91
N GLU A 175 -2.39 -14.97 -27.25
CA GLU A 175 -1.45 -14.26 -26.38
C GLU A 175 -0.64 -13.20 -27.15
N VAL A 176 -0.11 -13.55 -28.31
CA VAL A 176 0.61 -12.61 -29.20
C VAL A 176 -0.30 -11.45 -29.57
N VAL A 177 -1.52 -11.74 -30.03
CA VAL A 177 -2.47 -10.71 -30.42
C VAL A 177 -2.86 -9.82 -29.25
N ILE A 178 -3.18 -10.38 -28.10
CA ILE A 178 -3.58 -9.59 -26.91
C ILE A 178 -2.46 -8.66 -26.47
N ARG A 179 -1.21 -9.13 -26.47
CA ARG A 179 -0.06 -8.34 -26.10
C ARG A 179 0.18 -7.18 -27.07
N GLU A 180 0.18 -7.44 -28.36
CA GLU A 180 0.39 -6.41 -29.38
C GLU A 180 -0.82 -5.49 -29.52
N ASN A 181 -2.02 -5.99 -29.33
CA ASN A 181 -3.25 -5.20 -29.39
C ASN A 181 -3.21 -3.98 -28.42
N GLN A 182 -2.67 -4.13 -27.21
CA GLN A 182 -2.55 -3.01 -26.28
C GLN A 182 -1.65 -1.89 -26.81
N ARG A 183 -0.57 -2.27 -27.48
CA ARG A 183 0.37 -1.30 -28.09
C ARG A 183 -0.25 -0.61 -29.28
N LEU A 184 -0.92 -1.36 -30.14
CA LEU A 184 -1.54 -0.84 -31.36
C LEU A 184 -2.70 0.09 -31.08
N ILE A 185 -3.52 -0.24 -30.09
CA ILE A 185 -4.62 0.62 -29.62
C ILE A 185 -4.06 1.96 -29.14
N ALA A 186 -3.09 1.96 -28.25
CA ALA A 186 -2.49 3.19 -27.73
C ALA A 186 -1.82 4.02 -28.86
N ALA A 187 -1.11 3.36 -29.77
CA ALA A 187 -0.42 4.04 -30.89
C ALA A 187 -1.39 4.70 -31.86
N ASN A 188 -2.58 4.15 -32.03
CA ASN A 188 -3.60 4.69 -32.95
C ASN A 188 -4.67 5.54 -32.25
N GLY A 189 -4.55 5.76 -30.96
CA GLY A 189 -5.48 6.62 -30.18
C GLY A 189 -6.88 6.04 -30.06
N LEU A 190 -7.01 4.70 -29.99
CA LEU A 190 -8.24 4.03 -29.69
C LEU A 190 -8.27 3.68 -28.19
N ASP A 191 -9.47 3.48 -27.65
CA ASP A 191 -9.68 2.92 -26.33
C ASP A 191 -10.00 1.42 -26.43
N LYS A 192 -9.23 0.59 -25.73
CA LYS A 192 -9.54 -0.83 -25.58
C LYS A 192 -10.69 -0.98 -24.61
N ILE A 193 -11.74 -1.64 -25.04
CA ILE A 193 -12.89 -1.90 -24.17
C ILE A 193 -12.84 -3.31 -23.63
N ARG A 194 -12.85 -4.31 -24.51
CA ARG A 194 -12.95 -5.70 -24.10
C ARG A 194 -12.28 -6.63 -25.10
N THR A 195 -11.68 -7.69 -24.59
CA THR A 195 -11.33 -8.88 -25.37
C THR A 195 -12.20 -10.04 -24.91
N SER A 196 -12.95 -10.64 -25.79
CA SER A 196 -13.83 -11.78 -25.51
C SER A 196 -13.56 -12.91 -26.49
N GLY A 197 -12.75 -13.88 -26.07
CA GLY A 197 -12.28 -14.95 -26.95
C GLY A 197 -11.43 -14.39 -28.09
N ASP A 198 -11.90 -14.58 -29.33
CA ASP A 198 -11.22 -14.11 -30.54
C ASP A 198 -11.66 -12.70 -30.96
N ARG A 199 -12.50 -12.04 -30.18
CA ARG A 199 -13.03 -10.71 -30.49
C ARG A 199 -12.37 -9.63 -29.68
N LEU A 200 -11.99 -8.58 -30.38
CA LEU A 200 -11.40 -7.36 -29.85
C LEU A 200 -12.37 -6.22 -30.09
N LEU A 201 -12.89 -5.62 -29.01
CA LEU A 201 -13.76 -4.47 -29.05
C LEU A 201 -12.96 -3.22 -28.67
N SER A 202 -12.94 -2.25 -29.56
CA SER A 202 -12.25 -0.98 -29.38
C SER A 202 -13.14 0.18 -29.84
N VAL A 203 -12.88 1.35 -29.30
CA VAL A 203 -13.61 2.57 -29.63
C VAL A 203 -12.64 3.70 -29.93
N CYS A 204 -12.84 4.40 -31.04
CA CYS A 204 -12.18 5.66 -31.32
C CYS A 204 -13.17 6.79 -30.98
N LYS A 205 -12.90 7.49 -29.86
CA LYS A 205 -13.71 8.64 -29.41
C LYS A 205 -13.42 9.87 -30.26
N SER A 206 -14.37 10.80 -30.30
CA SER A 206 -14.21 12.03 -31.10
C SER A 206 -13.02 12.89 -30.69
N HIS A 207 -12.79 13.14 -29.40
CA HIS A 207 -11.65 13.93 -28.88
C HIS A 207 -11.12 15.00 -29.85
N ASN A 208 -11.99 15.79 -30.42
CA ASN A 208 -11.69 16.76 -31.48
C ASN A 208 -11.27 16.17 -32.87
N LEU A 209 -11.48 14.86 -33.06
CA LEU A 209 -11.30 14.20 -34.34
C LEU A 209 -12.58 14.29 -35.17
N ILE A 210 -12.44 14.58 -36.44
CA ILE A 210 -13.55 14.42 -37.40
C ILE A 210 -13.75 12.91 -37.67
N PRO A 211 -14.96 12.47 -38.05
CA PRO A 211 -15.26 11.07 -38.30
C PRO A 211 -14.32 10.36 -39.29
N GLN A 212 -13.87 11.05 -40.30
CA GLN A 212 -12.91 10.51 -41.23
C GLN A 212 -11.55 10.19 -40.57
N GLN A 213 -11.05 11.06 -39.70
CA GLN A 213 -9.79 10.78 -38.94
C GLN A 213 -9.93 9.61 -37.97
N GLN A 214 -11.11 9.47 -37.36
CA GLN A 214 -11.38 8.29 -36.50
C GLN A 214 -11.33 7.03 -37.35
N PHE A 215 -11.92 7.06 -38.56
CA PHE A 215 -11.89 5.92 -39.46
C PHE A 215 -10.46 5.59 -39.93
N GLU A 216 -9.67 6.57 -40.34
CA GLU A 216 -8.27 6.39 -40.75
C GLU A 216 -7.44 5.74 -39.62
N ARG A 217 -7.62 6.18 -38.39
CA ARG A 217 -6.96 5.56 -37.22
C ARG A 217 -7.40 4.13 -36.99
N ALA A 218 -8.69 3.85 -37.10
CA ALA A 218 -9.23 2.53 -36.96
C ALA A 218 -8.71 1.58 -38.06
N MET A 219 -8.63 2.05 -39.30
CA MET A 219 -8.06 1.28 -40.40
C MET A 219 -6.58 1.00 -40.22
N SER A 220 -5.79 1.99 -39.76
CA SER A 220 -4.38 1.79 -39.42
C SER A 220 -4.23 0.73 -38.33
N TYR A 221 -5.05 0.80 -37.28
CA TYR A 221 -5.07 -0.21 -36.23
C TYR A 221 -5.35 -1.61 -36.78
N VAL A 222 -6.40 -1.78 -37.61
CA VAL A 222 -6.77 -3.08 -38.19
C VAL A 222 -5.67 -3.62 -39.09
N SER A 223 -5.08 -2.77 -39.93
CA SER A 223 -3.98 -3.16 -40.81
C SER A 223 -2.75 -3.64 -40.05
N TYR A 224 -2.35 -2.93 -39.00
CA TYR A 224 -1.24 -3.35 -38.15
C TYR A 224 -1.55 -4.65 -37.38
N LEU A 225 -2.80 -4.83 -36.94
CA LEU A 225 -3.20 -6.06 -36.27
C LEU A 225 -3.13 -7.26 -37.23
N GLN A 226 -3.53 -7.11 -38.51
CA GLN A 226 -3.36 -8.13 -39.54
C GLN A 226 -1.87 -8.41 -39.78
N GLU A 227 -1.03 -7.38 -39.86
CA GLU A 227 0.42 -7.55 -40.04
C GLU A 227 1.08 -8.36 -38.89
N VAL A 228 0.61 -8.17 -37.65
CA VAL A 228 1.05 -8.96 -36.50
C VAL A 228 0.70 -10.43 -36.68
N LEU A 229 -0.51 -10.72 -37.16
CA LEU A 229 -0.94 -12.10 -37.45
C LEU A 229 -0.16 -12.74 -38.61
N ASP A 230 0.09 -12.00 -39.64
CA ASP A 230 0.88 -12.47 -40.79
C ASP A 230 2.32 -12.79 -40.36
N LYS A 231 2.95 -11.95 -39.57
CA LYS A 231 4.29 -12.19 -39.02
C LYS A 231 4.35 -13.35 -38.05
N SER A 232 3.24 -13.71 -37.43
CA SER A 232 3.18 -14.88 -36.52
C SER A 232 3.27 -16.20 -37.26
N GLY A 233 3.07 -16.21 -38.60
CA GLY A 233 3.02 -17.42 -39.40
C GLY A 233 1.85 -18.35 -39.08
N SER A 234 0.85 -17.86 -38.38
CA SER A 234 -0.31 -18.63 -37.90
C SER A 234 -1.32 -18.95 -39.01
N GLY A 235 -1.27 -18.24 -40.14
CA GLY A 235 -2.31 -18.27 -41.15
C GLY A 235 -3.66 -17.72 -40.66
N ALA A 236 -3.67 -17.04 -39.53
CA ALA A 236 -4.86 -16.37 -39.00
C ALA A 236 -5.12 -15.10 -39.77
N SER A 237 -6.37 -14.70 -39.85
CA SER A 237 -6.82 -13.46 -40.48
C SER A 237 -7.79 -12.74 -39.55
N ILE A 238 -8.11 -11.50 -39.90
CA ILE A 238 -9.07 -10.68 -39.16
C ILE A 238 -10.25 -10.40 -40.09
N ARG A 239 -11.45 -10.47 -39.55
CA ARG A 239 -12.61 -9.78 -40.13
C ARG A 239 -13.03 -8.65 -39.20
N THR A 240 -13.42 -7.52 -39.75
CA THR A 240 -13.69 -6.32 -38.96
C THR A 240 -15.04 -5.74 -39.30
N GLY A 241 -15.76 -5.33 -38.27
CA GLY A 241 -16.98 -4.55 -38.41
C GLY A 241 -16.81 -3.18 -37.76
N MET A 242 -17.24 -2.12 -38.44
CA MET A 242 -17.20 -0.76 -37.92
C MET A 242 -18.57 -0.08 -37.98
N SER A 243 -18.92 0.63 -36.95
CA SER A 243 -20.13 1.44 -36.89
C SER A 243 -19.85 2.75 -36.13
N TYR A 244 -20.61 3.78 -36.47
CA TYR A 244 -20.46 5.10 -35.85
C TYR A 244 -21.72 5.50 -35.11
N GLY A 245 -21.55 5.95 -33.85
CA GLY A 245 -22.66 6.40 -33.02
C GLY A 245 -22.26 6.61 -31.58
N ASP A 246 -23.26 6.95 -30.79
CA ASP A 246 -23.10 7.13 -29.36
C ASP A 246 -23.00 5.78 -28.66
N VAL A 247 -22.09 5.70 -27.70
CA VAL A 247 -21.94 4.56 -26.80
C VAL A 247 -21.93 5.04 -25.36
N VAL A 248 -22.47 4.24 -24.47
CA VAL A 248 -22.48 4.48 -23.03
C VAL A 248 -21.46 3.55 -22.40
N PHE A 249 -20.43 4.11 -21.80
CA PHE A 249 -19.51 3.39 -20.95
C PHE A 249 -19.97 3.47 -19.50
N GLY A 250 -20.10 2.34 -18.83
CA GLY A 250 -20.53 2.35 -17.43
C GLY A 250 -20.56 0.99 -16.79
N PRO A 251 -20.93 0.94 -15.50
CA PRO A 251 -21.06 -0.30 -14.75
C PRO A 251 -22.22 -1.14 -15.24
N LEU A 252 -22.04 -2.44 -15.26
CA LEU A 252 -23.10 -3.43 -15.49
C LEU A 252 -23.45 -4.10 -14.16
N GLY A 253 -24.64 -3.79 -13.63
CA GLY A 253 -25.18 -4.38 -12.39
C GLY A 253 -24.69 -3.72 -11.09
N ASP A 254 -25.44 -3.95 -10.03
CA ASP A 254 -25.28 -3.25 -8.74
C ASP A 254 -24.27 -3.90 -7.79
N SER A 255 -23.84 -5.14 -8.04
CA SER A 255 -23.06 -5.92 -7.07
C SER A 255 -21.64 -6.28 -7.50
N SER A 256 -21.24 -6.00 -8.73
CA SER A 256 -19.88 -6.28 -9.22
C SER A 256 -19.40 -5.15 -10.11
N VAL A 257 -18.13 -4.73 -9.91
CA VAL A 257 -17.46 -3.73 -10.77
C VAL A 257 -17.19 -4.38 -12.14
N ARG A 258 -18.24 -4.61 -12.91
CA ARG A 258 -18.12 -4.93 -14.32
C ARG A 258 -18.45 -3.67 -15.09
N VAL A 259 -17.53 -3.25 -15.92
CA VAL A 259 -17.75 -2.13 -16.85
C VAL A 259 -17.77 -2.66 -18.27
N ASP A 260 -18.65 -2.11 -19.06
CA ASP A 260 -18.76 -2.41 -20.49
C ASP A 260 -19.28 -1.18 -21.23
N ILE A 261 -19.37 -1.30 -22.53
CA ILE A 261 -20.05 -0.30 -23.36
C ILE A 261 -21.37 -0.85 -23.90
N LEU A 262 -22.34 0.04 -23.98
CA LEU A 262 -23.68 -0.25 -24.51
C LEU A 262 -24.00 0.77 -25.60
N GLY A 263 -24.74 0.35 -26.60
CA GLY A 263 -25.22 1.24 -27.66
C GLY A 263 -25.46 0.54 -28.98
N LEU A 264 -26.33 1.11 -29.80
CA LEU A 264 -26.71 0.57 -31.09
C LEU A 264 -25.49 0.41 -32.02
N ALA A 265 -24.52 1.32 -31.92
CA ALA A 265 -23.29 1.25 -32.69
C ALA A 265 -22.49 -0.05 -32.46
N ILE A 266 -22.54 -0.60 -31.24
CA ILE A 266 -21.85 -1.86 -30.92
C ILE A 266 -22.54 -3.03 -31.63
N ASP A 267 -23.87 -3.09 -31.56
CA ASP A 267 -24.64 -4.14 -32.23
C ASP A 267 -24.47 -4.11 -33.75
N GLN A 268 -24.44 -2.91 -34.33
CA GLN A 268 -24.21 -2.71 -35.74
C GLN A 268 -22.78 -3.13 -36.15
N ALA A 269 -21.75 -2.73 -35.40
CA ALA A 269 -20.37 -3.15 -35.64
C ALA A 269 -20.24 -4.68 -35.54
N ALA A 270 -20.92 -5.31 -34.57
CA ALA A 270 -20.94 -6.75 -34.43
C ALA A 270 -21.59 -7.44 -35.64
N LYS A 271 -22.71 -6.94 -36.13
CA LYS A 271 -23.36 -7.48 -37.34
C LYS A 271 -22.44 -7.35 -38.55
N CYS A 272 -21.82 -6.20 -38.77
CA CYS A 272 -20.82 -5.98 -39.81
C CYS A 272 -19.68 -7.00 -39.74
N SER A 273 -19.11 -7.20 -38.54
CA SER A 273 -18.04 -8.17 -38.33
C SER A 273 -18.47 -9.61 -38.70
N TYR A 274 -19.69 -10.00 -38.36
CA TYR A 274 -20.20 -11.34 -38.67
C TYR A 274 -20.40 -11.61 -40.17
N GLN A 275 -20.70 -10.57 -40.92
CA GLN A 275 -20.96 -10.73 -42.37
C GLN A 275 -19.67 -10.76 -43.19
N GLY A 276 -18.57 -10.25 -42.65
CA GLY A 276 -17.30 -10.15 -43.33
C GLY A 276 -16.62 -11.51 -43.50
N ALA A 277 -15.98 -11.71 -44.65
CA ALA A 277 -15.04 -12.79 -44.86
C ALA A 277 -13.66 -12.51 -44.26
N PRO A 278 -12.77 -13.49 -44.15
CA PRO A 278 -11.40 -13.26 -43.68
C PRO A 278 -10.68 -12.16 -44.47
N GLY A 279 -10.13 -11.18 -43.77
CA GLY A 279 -9.43 -10.04 -44.37
C GLY A 279 -10.33 -8.87 -44.77
N GLU A 280 -11.64 -8.97 -44.59
CA GLU A 280 -12.58 -7.93 -44.98
C GLU A 280 -12.89 -6.97 -43.82
N VAL A 281 -13.17 -5.72 -44.17
CA VAL A 281 -13.68 -4.68 -43.28
C VAL A 281 -15.08 -4.29 -43.75
N TRP A 282 -16.06 -4.52 -42.94
CA TRP A 282 -17.47 -4.17 -43.19
C TRP A 282 -17.84 -2.94 -42.37
N ILE A 283 -18.56 -2.02 -42.98
CA ILE A 283 -18.93 -0.74 -42.37
C ILE A 283 -20.42 -0.49 -42.53
N THR A 284 -21.01 0.28 -41.62
CA THR A 284 -22.37 0.75 -41.74
C THR A 284 -22.47 1.94 -42.71
N ASP A 285 -23.66 2.21 -43.27
CA ASP A 285 -23.90 3.35 -44.14
C ASP A 285 -23.52 4.67 -43.50
N ARG A 286 -23.69 4.79 -42.20
CA ARG A 286 -23.29 6.01 -41.46
C ARG A 286 -21.79 6.22 -41.52
N VAL A 287 -20.97 5.18 -41.47
CA VAL A 287 -19.52 5.26 -41.63
C VAL A 287 -19.18 5.58 -43.07
N LYS A 288 -19.86 4.95 -44.04
CA LYS A 288 -19.67 5.24 -45.49
C LYS A 288 -19.86 6.71 -45.79
N GLY A 289 -20.83 7.39 -45.17
CA GLY A 289 -21.13 8.81 -45.38
C GLY A 289 -19.95 9.75 -45.07
N PHE A 290 -18.94 9.30 -44.34
CA PHE A 290 -17.73 10.07 -44.01
C PHE A 290 -16.55 9.80 -44.95
N LEU A 291 -16.67 8.79 -45.82
CA LEU A 291 -15.58 8.32 -46.66
C LEU A 291 -15.57 9.06 -48.03
N ARG A 292 -14.40 9.14 -48.61
CA ARG A 292 -14.28 9.65 -49.96
C ARG A 292 -14.75 8.63 -50.99
N PRO A 293 -15.33 9.02 -52.08
CA PRO A 293 -15.88 8.09 -53.10
C PRO A 293 -14.91 7.09 -53.71
N SER A 294 -13.60 7.27 -53.52
CA SER A 294 -12.56 6.43 -54.10
C SER A 294 -12.16 5.19 -53.26
N GLU A 295 -12.75 5.02 -52.10
CA GLU A 295 -12.38 3.93 -51.19
C GLU A 295 -13.38 2.77 -51.35
N ASN A 296 -12.89 1.58 -51.72
CA ASN A 296 -13.70 0.38 -51.87
C ASN A 296 -13.82 -0.34 -50.52
N TYR A 297 -14.96 -0.18 -49.87
CA TYR A 297 -15.32 -0.90 -48.64
C TYR A 297 -16.56 -1.75 -48.85
N MET A 298 -16.64 -2.90 -48.18
CA MET A 298 -17.87 -3.68 -48.11
C MET A 298 -18.90 -3.05 -47.21
N ILE A 299 -20.09 -2.89 -47.67
CA ILE A 299 -21.16 -2.15 -46.98
C ILE A 299 -22.26 -3.10 -46.59
N GLN A 300 -22.76 -2.95 -45.37
CA GLN A 300 -23.99 -3.59 -44.96
C GLN A 300 -25.18 -2.73 -45.40
N GLU A 301 -26.06 -3.28 -46.20
CA GLU A 301 -27.43 -2.77 -46.45
C GLU A 301 -28.40 -3.13 -45.32
#